data_e615973340050809fbf3c5d282373a4c
#
_entry.id   e615973340050809fbf3c5d282373a4c
#
_cell.length_a   1.000
_cell.length_b   1.000
_cell.length_c   1.000
_cell.angle_alpha   90.00
_cell.angle_beta   90.00
_cell.angle_gamma   90.00
#
_symmetry.space_group_name_H-M   'P 1'
#
loop_
_entity.id
_entity.type
_entity.pdbx_description
1 polymer ?
#
loop_
_entity_poly.entity_id
_entity_poly.type
_entity_poly.pdbx_seq_one_letter_code
_entity_poly.pdbx_strand_id
1 'polypeptide(L)'
;MVLVHNHAEKDGSTDGGLVDFRGNPVDKSRTGGWLGAGLILGTELSERICVMGISMNLVTYLVGDLHLPSSDSANIVTNFMGTLNLLALLGGFLADAKLGRYATIATFGCIAAVGVTLLTLATSIPSMKPPVCDSRSKGHCIEASGQQLALLYAALYTISLGCGGIKSSVSGFGSDQFDSSDPKENKAMIYFFNRFYFCISLGSLFAVTVLVYIQDNVGRGWGYGISAGTMVLAVAVLLGGTSLYRFKKPEGSPLTIIWRVLILAWRKRKFSHPSDPGFLNEYHNSKVPHTKMLRCLDKAAILDDYAVANENRINSWIVSTVSQVEEVKMVLKLIPIWSTCILFWTVYSQMNTFSIEQATFMNRNVGKFGIPAGSFSVFLFISILLFTSINERVTVPIARKITGNRQGLTSLQRVGIGLILSIVGMVAAAVVEKQRRENVIHHNYSISAFWLVPQFFIVGAGEAFAYVGQLEFFIREAPEGMKSMSTGLFLSTLSMGFFISSLLVSIVHKVTNGSWLKNNLNNGKLDYFYWMLAVLGVLNYFVFLVFSTRHQYKTQHLSTTLEDSEEELRNWNDTSIDNTQKNPNDAEKEQV
;
A
#
# COMPACT_ATOMS: atom_id res chain seq x y z
N MET A 1 58.88 -19.64 -29.89
CA MET A 1 58.33 -18.30 -30.03
C MET A 1 56.94 -18.46 -30.60
N VAL A 2 55.93 -18.66 -29.75
CA VAL A 2 54.54 -18.90 -30.13
C VAL A 2 53.74 -17.75 -29.51
N LEU A 3 53.21 -16.88 -30.34
CA LEU A 3 52.36 -15.78 -29.95
C LEU A 3 50.98 -16.34 -29.56
N VAL A 4 50.68 -16.26 -28.25
CA VAL A 4 49.33 -16.49 -27.71
C VAL A 4 48.57 -15.20 -27.93
N HIS A 5 47.59 -15.21 -28.84
CA HIS A 5 46.60 -14.15 -28.98
C HIS A 5 45.60 -14.27 -27.83
N ASN A 6 45.73 -13.39 -26.84
CA ASN A 6 44.71 -13.16 -25.85
C ASN A 6 43.56 -12.37 -26.54
N HIS A 7 42.49 -13.08 -26.90
CA HIS A 7 41.19 -12.47 -27.06
C HIS A 7 40.67 -12.14 -25.64
N ALA A 8 40.90 -10.91 -25.20
CA ALA A 8 40.15 -10.33 -24.11
C ALA A 8 38.73 -10.07 -24.66
N GLU A 9 37.82 -10.99 -24.42
CA GLU A 9 36.40 -10.68 -24.43
C GLU A 9 36.17 -9.56 -23.46
N LYS A 10 35.90 -8.38 -24.00
CA LYS A 10 35.29 -7.28 -23.25
C LYS A 10 33.87 -7.74 -22.88
N ASP A 11 33.76 -8.40 -21.74
CA ASP A 11 32.49 -8.63 -21.08
C ASP A 11 31.95 -7.27 -20.60
N GLY A 12 31.18 -6.63 -21.49
CA GLY A 12 30.57 -5.32 -21.29
C GLY A 12 29.29 -5.38 -20.44
N SER A 13 29.17 -6.30 -19.51
CA SER A 13 28.00 -6.49 -18.67
C SER A 13 28.10 -5.78 -17.32
N THR A 14 28.36 -4.46 -17.34
CA THR A 14 28.26 -3.60 -16.16
C THR A 14 27.03 -2.69 -16.15
N ASP A 15 26.08 -2.89 -17.05
CA ASP A 15 24.80 -2.20 -17.02
C ASP A 15 23.78 -3.07 -16.26
N GLY A 16 23.34 -2.66 -15.10
CA GLY A 16 22.42 -3.29 -14.13
C GLY A 16 21.22 -4.10 -14.67
N GLY A 17 21.40 -4.91 -15.71
CA GLY A 17 20.40 -5.80 -16.29
C GLY A 17 19.30 -5.08 -17.08
N LEU A 18 19.48 -3.81 -17.45
CA LEU A 18 18.54 -3.05 -18.26
C LEU A 18 18.67 -3.39 -19.75
N VAL A 19 17.54 -3.57 -20.41
CA VAL A 19 17.46 -3.90 -21.85
C VAL A 19 16.47 -2.96 -22.56
N ASP A 20 16.61 -2.84 -23.88
CA ASP A 20 15.63 -2.16 -24.73
C ASP A 20 14.38 -3.06 -24.99
N PHE A 21 13.39 -2.55 -25.74
CA PHE A 21 12.17 -3.30 -26.07
C PHE A 21 12.42 -4.54 -26.95
N ARG A 22 13.61 -4.69 -27.54
CA ARG A 22 14.04 -5.85 -28.33
C ARG A 22 14.91 -6.83 -27.55
N GLY A 23 15.22 -6.50 -26.28
CA GLY A 23 16.09 -7.31 -25.43
C GLY A 23 17.59 -7.05 -25.60
N ASN A 24 17.99 -6.02 -26.37
CA ASN A 24 19.38 -5.63 -26.54
C ASN A 24 19.86 -4.71 -25.39
N PRO A 25 21.19 -4.58 -25.18
CA PRO A 25 21.73 -3.60 -24.24
C PRO A 25 21.24 -2.19 -24.51
N VAL A 26 20.98 -1.43 -23.46
CA VAL A 26 20.39 -0.09 -23.50
C VAL A 26 21.33 0.94 -24.13
N ASP A 27 20.83 1.72 -25.10
CA ASP A 27 21.48 2.96 -25.54
C ASP A 27 21.01 4.12 -24.64
N LYS A 28 21.87 4.54 -23.69
CA LYS A 28 21.56 5.60 -22.72
C LYS A 28 21.27 6.97 -23.36
N SER A 29 21.70 7.19 -24.59
CA SER A 29 21.47 8.46 -25.30
C SER A 29 20.05 8.59 -25.87
N ARG A 30 19.39 7.46 -26.14
CA ARG A 30 18.09 7.41 -26.83
C ARG A 30 16.96 6.86 -25.98
N THR A 31 17.26 6.19 -24.89
CA THR A 31 16.26 5.50 -24.07
C THR A 31 16.31 5.92 -22.61
N GLY A 32 15.15 5.88 -21.95
CA GLY A 32 15.01 6.16 -20.50
C GLY A 32 15.12 7.62 -20.13
N GLY A 33 15.71 7.90 -18.97
CA GLY A 33 15.85 9.23 -18.42
C GLY A 33 14.52 9.96 -18.21
N TRP A 34 14.57 11.29 -18.25
CA TRP A 34 13.39 12.13 -17.99
C TRP A 34 12.30 12.04 -19.06
N LEU A 35 12.64 11.67 -20.30
CA LEU A 35 11.64 11.53 -21.35
C LEU A 35 10.74 10.30 -21.09
N GLY A 36 11.34 9.13 -20.84
CA GLY A 36 10.59 7.93 -20.46
C GLY A 36 9.84 8.11 -19.15
N ALA A 37 10.51 8.64 -18.12
CA ALA A 37 9.90 8.91 -16.82
C ALA A 37 8.73 9.89 -16.91
N GLY A 38 8.79 10.93 -17.77
CA GLY A 38 7.72 11.91 -17.97
C GLY A 38 6.44 11.28 -18.55
N LEU A 39 6.57 10.37 -19.51
CA LEU A 39 5.41 9.63 -20.05
C LEU A 39 4.76 8.74 -19.01
N ILE A 40 5.57 8.12 -18.13
CA ILE A 40 5.08 7.29 -17.02
C ILE A 40 4.39 8.14 -15.96
N LEU A 41 4.91 9.33 -15.65
CA LEU A 41 4.24 10.30 -14.74
C LEU A 41 2.87 10.72 -15.28
N GLY A 42 2.72 10.88 -16.60
CA GLY A 42 1.43 11.14 -17.23
C GLY A 42 0.41 10.01 -17.02
N THR A 43 0.85 8.76 -17.04
CA THR A 43 0.01 7.59 -16.75
C THR A 43 -0.47 7.59 -15.30
N GLU A 44 0.43 7.88 -14.34
CA GLU A 44 0.07 8.01 -12.93
C GLU A 44 -0.92 9.14 -12.68
N LEU A 45 -0.69 10.30 -13.27
CA LEU A 45 -1.60 11.45 -13.17
C LEU A 45 -3.01 11.08 -13.61
N SER A 46 -3.14 10.38 -14.76
CA SER A 46 -4.42 9.94 -15.31
C SER A 46 -5.10 8.91 -14.42
N GLU A 47 -4.35 7.95 -13.87
CA GLU A 47 -4.85 6.97 -12.92
C GLU A 47 -5.41 7.67 -11.66
N ARG A 48 -4.68 8.65 -11.11
CA ARG A 48 -5.14 9.40 -9.94
C ARG A 48 -6.41 10.20 -10.20
N ILE A 49 -6.48 10.88 -11.33
CA ILE A 49 -7.69 11.61 -11.75
C ILE A 49 -8.87 10.65 -11.82
N CYS A 50 -8.68 9.48 -12.41
CA CYS A 50 -9.71 8.46 -12.55
C CYS A 50 -10.16 7.93 -11.18
N VAL A 51 -9.26 7.37 -10.38
CA VAL A 51 -9.60 6.71 -9.11
C VAL A 51 -10.17 7.69 -8.10
N MET A 52 -9.55 8.86 -7.94
CA MET A 52 -10.03 9.87 -6.98
C MET A 52 -11.33 10.51 -7.44
N GLY A 53 -11.49 10.78 -8.75
CA GLY A 53 -12.72 11.31 -9.30
C GLY A 53 -13.90 10.36 -9.16
N ILE A 54 -13.67 9.05 -9.18
CA ILE A 54 -14.72 8.06 -8.91
C ILE A 54 -14.94 7.94 -7.40
N SER A 55 -13.92 7.62 -6.62
CA SER A 55 -14.07 7.24 -5.20
C SER A 55 -14.64 8.37 -4.32
N MET A 56 -14.22 9.62 -4.57
CA MET A 56 -14.65 10.77 -3.76
C MET A 56 -16.07 11.27 -4.05
N ASN A 57 -16.68 10.78 -5.11
CA ASN A 57 -18.06 11.13 -5.44
C ASN A 57 -18.98 9.93 -5.65
N LEU A 58 -18.45 8.72 -5.42
CA LEU A 58 -19.21 7.49 -5.64
C LEU A 58 -20.37 7.36 -4.66
N VAL A 59 -20.17 7.69 -3.37
CA VAL A 59 -21.23 7.60 -2.37
C VAL A 59 -22.41 8.52 -2.70
N THR A 60 -22.15 9.75 -3.20
CA THR A 60 -23.20 10.68 -3.60
C THR A 60 -23.97 10.19 -4.81
N TYR A 61 -23.30 9.52 -5.76
CA TYR A 61 -23.94 8.87 -6.89
C TYR A 61 -24.83 7.71 -6.47
N LEU A 62 -24.35 6.85 -5.57
CA LEU A 62 -25.10 5.67 -5.10
C LEU A 62 -26.35 6.06 -4.31
N VAL A 63 -26.23 7.02 -3.41
CA VAL A 63 -27.36 7.50 -2.58
C VAL A 63 -28.27 8.43 -3.37
N GLY A 64 -27.71 9.39 -4.13
CA GLY A 64 -28.48 10.44 -4.79
C GLY A 64 -29.12 10.02 -6.10
N ASP A 65 -28.38 9.32 -6.97
CA ASP A 65 -28.83 8.96 -8.31
C ASP A 65 -29.40 7.53 -8.40
N LEU A 66 -28.84 6.58 -7.62
CA LEU A 66 -29.30 5.19 -7.61
C LEU A 66 -30.27 4.86 -6.47
N HIS A 67 -30.48 5.80 -5.56
CA HIS A 67 -31.39 5.73 -4.41
C HIS A 67 -31.10 4.54 -3.47
N LEU A 68 -29.81 4.14 -3.37
CA LEU A 68 -29.41 3.04 -2.50
C LEU A 68 -29.32 3.49 -1.04
N PRO A 69 -29.50 2.57 -0.08
CA PRO A 69 -29.28 2.84 1.34
C PRO A 69 -27.87 3.34 1.62
N SER A 70 -27.72 4.27 2.57
CA SER A 70 -26.43 4.85 2.96
C SER A 70 -25.40 3.81 3.40
N SER A 71 -25.83 2.80 4.18
CA SER A 71 -24.98 1.69 4.62
C SER A 71 -24.46 0.85 3.48
N ASP A 72 -25.33 0.54 2.51
CA ASP A 72 -24.96 -0.28 1.35
C ASP A 72 -24.05 0.51 0.41
N SER A 73 -24.35 1.80 0.22
CA SER A 73 -23.51 2.72 -0.55
C SER A 73 -22.10 2.84 0.04
N ALA A 74 -21.99 3.01 1.36
CA ALA A 74 -20.70 3.03 2.05
C ALA A 74 -19.94 1.70 1.86
N ASN A 75 -20.63 0.57 1.95
CA ASN A 75 -20.03 -0.75 1.73
C ASN A 75 -19.54 -0.94 0.28
N ILE A 76 -20.29 -0.46 -0.72
CA ILE A 76 -19.87 -0.53 -2.13
C ILE A 76 -18.58 0.28 -2.34
N VAL A 77 -18.51 1.51 -1.82
CA VAL A 77 -17.31 2.36 -1.94
C VAL A 77 -16.10 1.72 -1.25
N THR A 78 -16.27 1.25 -0.02
CA THR A 78 -15.16 0.64 0.73
C THR A 78 -14.71 -0.68 0.13
N ASN A 79 -15.62 -1.52 -0.35
CA ASN A 79 -15.27 -2.76 -1.04
C ASN A 79 -14.57 -2.50 -2.39
N PHE A 80 -15.00 -1.48 -3.14
CA PHE A 80 -14.33 -1.04 -4.36
C PHE A 80 -12.87 -0.64 -4.08
N MET A 81 -12.65 0.26 -3.10
CA MET A 81 -11.31 0.73 -2.73
C MET A 81 -10.45 -0.38 -2.10
N GLY A 82 -11.06 -1.23 -1.28
CA GLY A 82 -10.40 -2.41 -0.71
C GLY A 82 -9.91 -3.37 -1.78
N THR A 83 -10.78 -3.70 -2.74
CA THR A 83 -10.46 -4.59 -3.86
C THR A 83 -9.36 -4.00 -4.75
N LEU A 84 -9.42 -2.70 -5.05
CA LEU A 84 -8.40 -2.00 -5.84
C LEU A 84 -7.01 -2.13 -5.20
N ASN A 85 -6.89 -1.90 -3.89
CA ASN A 85 -5.62 -2.02 -3.17
C ASN A 85 -5.18 -3.48 -3.00
N LEU A 86 -6.11 -4.44 -2.89
CA LEU A 86 -5.79 -5.86 -2.84
C LEU A 86 -5.25 -6.36 -4.20
N LEU A 87 -5.89 -5.95 -5.28
CA LEU A 87 -5.48 -6.33 -6.63
C LEU A 87 -4.15 -5.68 -7.06
N ALA A 88 -3.71 -4.62 -6.37
CA ALA A 88 -2.36 -4.11 -6.53
C ALA A 88 -1.28 -5.13 -6.11
N LEU A 89 -1.56 -5.99 -5.12
CA LEU A 89 -0.67 -7.12 -4.81
C LEU A 89 -0.55 -8.11 -5.97
N LEU A 90 -1.69 -8.43 -6.60
CA LEU A 90 -1.72 -9.32 -7.76
C LEU A 90 -0.95 -8.72 -8.93
N GLY A 91 -1.13 -7.42 -9.19
CA GLY A 91 -0.41 -6.70 -10.24
C GLY A 91 1.11 -6.72 -10.02
N GLY A 92 1.56 -6.44 -8.78
CA GLY A 92 2.98 -6.52 -8.42
C GLY A 92 3.55 -7.94 -8.57
N PHE A 93 2.80 -8.94 -8.12
CA PHE A 93 3.18 -10.33 -8.31
C PHE A 93 3.36 -10.70 -9.78
N LEU A 94 2.42 -10.32 -10.65
CA LEU A 94 2.48 -10.62 -12.08
C LEU A 94 3.64 -9.88 -12.77
N ALA A 95 3.89 -8.63 -12.36
CA ALA A 95 4.99 -7.83 -12.88
C ALA A 95 6.36 -8.42 -12.54
N ASP A 96 6.55 -8.87 -11.29
CA ASP A 96 7.84 -9.39 -10.83
C ASP A 96 8.04 -10.86 -11.23
N ALA A 97 6.95 -11.66 -11.37
CA ALA A 97 7.05 -13.10 -11.65
C ALA A 97 7.25 -13.43 -13.13
N LYS A 98 6.53 -12.76 -14.05
CA LYS A 98 6.46 -13.19 -15.45
C LYS A 98 6.35 -12.07 -16.50
N LEU A 99 5.44 -11.11 -16.29
CA LEU A 99 5.06 -10.15 -17.33
C LEU A 99 6.06 -9.01 -17.50
N GLY A 100 6.77 -8.64 -16.42
CA GLY A 100 7.51 -7.40 -16.35
C GLY A 100 6.59 -6.18 -16.11
N ARG A 101 7.16 -5.10 -15.59
CA ARG A 101 6.42 -3.91 -15.16
C ARG A 101 5.67 -3.22 -16.29
N TYR A 102 6.32 -3.05 -17.46
CA TYR A 102 5.70 -2.41 -18.63
C TYR A 102 4.45 -3.15 -19.12
N ALA A 103 4.57 -4.46 -19.38
CA ALA A 103 3.45 -5.24 -19.91
C ALA A 103 2.28 -5.29 -18.91
N THR A 104 2.59 -5.32 -17.60
CA THR A 104 1.58 -5.21 -16.56
C THR A 104 0.85 -3.87 -16.63
N ILE A 105 1.56 -2.73 -16.68
CA ILE A 105 0.93 -1.41 -16.78
C ILE A 105 0.08 -1.29 -18.05
N ALA A 106 0.59 -1.74 -19.20
CA ALA A 106 -0.12 -1.68 -20.47
C ALA A 106 -1.41 -2.51 -20.47
N THR A 107 -1.32 -3.78 -20.03
CA THR A 107 -2.47 -4.69 -19.99
C THR A 107 -3.53 -4.21 -19.01
N PHE A 108 -3.12 -3.89 -17.78
CA PHE A 108 -4.05 -3.44 -16.74
C PHE A 108 -4.58 -2.03 -17.03
N GLY A 109 -3.81 -1.19 -17.74
CA GLY A 109 -4.28 0.11 -18.24
C GLY A 109 -5.42 -0.02 -19.24
N CYS A 110 -5.33 -0.96 -20.18
CA CYS A 110 -6.44 -1.27 -21.09
C CYS A 110 -7.68 -1.76 -20.34
N ILE A 111 -7.50 -2.62 -19.33
CA ILE A 111 -8.60 -3.11 -18.49
C ILE A 111 -9.24 -1.94 -17.73
N ALA A 112 -8.45 -1.04 -17.15
CA ALA A 112 -8.96 0.15 -16.47
C ALA A 112 -9.76 1.04 -17.42
N ALA A 113 -9.26 1.31 -18.62
CA ALA A 113 -9.95 2.12 -19.63
C ALA A 113 -11.32 1.51 -20.00
N VAL A 114 -11.39 0.18 -20.18
CA VAL A 114 -12.66 -0.54 -20.41
C VAL A 114 -13.60 -0.36 -19.22
N GLY A 115 -13.12 -0.54 -17.99
CA GLY A 115 -13.94 -0.41 -16.78
C GLY A 115 -14.53 1.00 -16.62
N VAL A 116 -13.73 2.06 -16.84
CA VAL A 116 -14.22 3.45 -16.74
C VAL A 116 -15.19 3.77 -17.89
N THR A 117 -14.97 3.22 -19.07
CA THR A 117 -15.90 3.35 -20.19
C THR A 117 -17.24 2.68 -19.85
N LEU A 118 -17.24 1.49 -19.23
CA LEU A 118 -18.46 0.83 -18.75
C LEU A 118 -19.21 1.69 -17.71
N LEU A 119 -18.47 2.32 -16.77
CA LEU A 119 -19.06 3.22 -15.79
C LEU A 119 -19.66 4.46 -16.46
N THR A 120 -18.98 5.02 -17.47
CA THR A 120 -19.49 6.14 -18.26
C THR A 120 -20.79 5.77 -18.98
N LEU A 121 -20.87 4.58 -19.58
CA LEU A 121 -22.08 4.08 -20.21
C LEU A 121 -23.22 3.88 -19.20
N ALA A 122 -22.91 3.26 -18.05
CA ALA A 122 -23.91 3.07 -16.97
C ALA A 122 -24.51 4.38 -16.48
N THR A 123 -23.71 5.45 -16.48
CA THR A 123 -24.17 6.79 -16.03
C THR A 123 -24.72 7.68 -17.14
N SER A 124 -24.52 7.35 -18.42
CA SER A 124 -24.99 8.14 -19.55
C SER A 124 -26.30 7.63 -20.14
N ILE A 125 -26.50 6.30 -20.15
CA ILE A 125 -27.66 5.67 -20.78
C ILE A 125 -28.90 5.79 -19.87
N PRO A 126 -30.01 6.41 -20.32
CA PRO A 126 -31.20 6.61 -19.48
C PRO A 126 -31.82 5.31 -18.93
N SER A 127 -31.81 4.22 -19.71
CA SER A 127 -32.35 2.92 -19.28
C SER A 127 -31.52 2.24 -18.18
N MET A 128 -30.27 2.67 -17.98
CA MET A 128 -29.37 2.16 -16.95
C MET A 128 -29.44 2.96 -15.65
N LYS A 129 -30.38 3.89 -15.53
CA LYS A 129 -30.63 4.70 -14.32
C LYS A 129 -32.05 4.45 -13.82
N PRO A 130 -32.28 4.46 -12.50
CA PRO A 130 -33.63 4.53 -11.98
C PRO A 130 -34.28 5.89 -12.35
N PRO A 131 -35.62 5.96 -12.39
CA PRO A 131 -36.33 7.22 -12.68
C PRO A 131 -36.00 8.26 -11.60
N VAL A 132 -35.91 9.53 -12.03
CA VAL A 132 -35.65 10.66 -11.11
C VAL A 132 -36.75 10.68 -10.04
N CYS A 133 -36.34 10.80 -8.79
CA CYS A 133 -37.25 10.87 -7.67
C CYS A 133 -38.07 12.17 -7.72
N ASP A 134 -39.39 12.07 -7.96
CA ASP A 134 -40.26 13.20 -7.91
C ASP A 134 -40.56 13.57 -6.45
N SER A 135 -40.28 14.81 -6.07
CA SER A 135 -40.55 15.35 -4.73
C SER A 135 -42.04 15.32 -4.35
N ARG A 136 -42.93 15.05 -5.31
CA ARG A 136 -44.38 14.86 -5.10
C ARG A 136 -44.76 13.44 -4.68
N SER A 137 -43.95 12.42 -4.95
CA SER A 137 -44.18 11.07 -4.51
C SER A 137 -43.69 10.91 -3.05
N LYS A 138 -44.62 10.94 -2.11
CA LYS A 138 -44.38 10.81 -0.67
C LYS A 138 -43.42 9.63 -0.33
N GLY A 139 -42.12 9.88 -0.42
CA GLY A 139 -41.12 9.13 0.34
C GLY A 139 -40.62 7.78 -0.20
N HIS A 140 -41.02 7.29 -1.36
CA HIS A 140 -40.50 6.07 -1.96
C HIS A 140 -39.92 6.32 -3.35
N CYS A 141 -38.60 6.61 -3.38
CA CYS A 141 -37.85 6.57 -4.64
C CYS A 141 -37.63 5.10 -5.05
N ILE A 142 -37.72 4.83 -6.35
CA ILE A 142 -37.44 3.49 -6.88
C ILE A 142 -35.91 3.29 -6.83
N GLU A 143 -35.47 2.27 -6.12
CA GLU A 143 -34.07 1.88 -6.09
C GLU A 143 -33.61 1.30 -7.44
N ALA A 144 -32.29 1.32 -7.68
CA ALA A 144 -31.69 0.75 -8.88
C ALA A 144 -32.02 -0.76 -9.01
N SER A 145 -32.38 -1.16 -10.22
CA SER A 145 -32.69 -2.55 -10.53
C SER A 145 -31.44 -3.44 -10.47
N GLY A 146 -31.65 -4.76 -10.31
CA GLY A 146 -30.54 -5.73 -10.29
C GLY A 146 -29.65 -5.68 -11.53
N GLN A 147 -30.19 -5.37 -12.71
CA GLN A 147 -29.39 -5.24 -13.95
C GLN A 147 -28.51 -3.96 -13.92
N GLN A 148 -29.05 -2.87 -13.42
CA GLN A 148 -28.31 -1.61 -13.26
C GLN A 148 -27.18 -1.76 -12.25
N LEU A 149 -27.42 -2.44 -11.13
CA LEU A 149 -26.40 -2.76 -10.14
C LEU A 149 -25.35 -3.74 -10.69
N ALA A 150 -25.75 -4.75 -11.46
CA ALA A 150 -24.80 -5.68 -12.06
C ALA A 150 -23.81 -4.99 -13.01
N LEU A 151 -24.28 -4.04 -13.84
CA LEU A 151 -23.42 -3.25 -14.72
C LEU A 151 -22.47 -2.35 -13.90
N LEU A 152 -22.99 -1.71 -12.83
CA LEU A 152 -22.18 -0.91 -11.92
C LEU A 152 -21.07 -1.75 -11.28
N TYR A 153 -21.39 -2.90 -10.71
CA TYR A 153 -20.40 -3.78 -10.09
C TYR A 153 -19.37 -4.27 -11.12
N ALA A 154 -19.80 -4.66 -12.31
CA ALA A 154 -18.91 -5.06 -13.40
C ALA A 154 -17.93 -3.92 -13.74
N ALA A 155 -18.42 -2.67 -13.86
CA ALA A 155 -17.57 -1.51 -14.10
C ALA A 155 -16.58 -1.29 -12.95
N LEU A 156 -17.05 -1.22 -11.69
CA LEU A 156 -16.20 -0.94 -10.53
C LEU A 156 -15.12 -2.00 -10.31
N TYR A 157 -15.45 -3.29 -10.42
CA TYR A 157 -14.45 -4.36 -10.24
C TYR A 157 -13.48 -4.47 -11.42
N THR A 158 -13.91 -4.12 -12.66
CA THR A 158 -13.00 -3.99 -13.80
C THR A 158 -12.03 -2.83 -13.61
N ILE A 159 -12.51 -1.68 -13.09
CA ILE A 159 -11.65 -0.54 -12.71
C ILE A 159 -10.67 -0.95 -11.61
N SER A 160 -11.16 -1.64 -10.56
CA SER A 160 -10.31 -2.11 -9.45
C SER A 160 -9.19 -3.02 -9.95
N LEU A 161 -9.50 -3.93 -10.86
CA LEU A 161 -8.51 -4.82 -11.47
C LEU A 161 -7.47 -4.02 -12.26
N GLY A 162 -7.93 -3.14 -13.15
CA GLY A 162 -7.03 -2.34 -13.99
C GLY A 162 -6.15 -1.38 -13.19
N CYS A 163 -6.74 -0.53 -12.36
CA CYS A 163 -6.01 0.45 -11.56
C CYS A 163 -5.11 -0.21 -10.51
N GLY A 164 -5.54 -1.35 -9.91
CA GLY A 164 -4.68 -2.13 -9.01
C GLY A 164 -3.38 -2.56 -9.67
N GLY A 165 -3.44 -3.13 -10.88
CA GLY A 165 -2.25 -3.54 -11.62
C GLY A 165 -1.33 -2.39 -12.00
N ILE A 166 -1.88 -1.23 -12.38
CA ILE A 166 -1.10 -0.02 -12.66
C ILE A 166 -0.38 0.45 -11.40
N LYS A 167 -1.12 0.64 -10.30
CA LYS A 167 -0.64 1.21 -9.03
C LYS A 167 0.59 0.49 -8.47
N SER A 168 0.68 -0.82 -8.63
CA SER A 168 1.80 -1.62 -8.13
C SER A 168 3.08 -1.46 -8.95
N SER A 169 2.98 -1.11 -10.21
CA SER A 169 4.08 -1.23 -11.18
C SER A 169 4.64 0.11 -11.66
N VAL A 170 3.82 1.19 -11.65
CA VAL A 170 4.18 2.48 -12.26
C VAL A 170 5.40 3.13 -11.60
N SER A 171 5.44 3.19 -10.26
CA SER A 171 6.56 3.79 -9.53
C SER A 171 7.88 3.05 -9.77
N GLY A 172 7.82 1.71 -9.76
CA GLY A 172 8.96 0.86 -10.07
C GLY A 172 9.42 0.99 -11.51
N PHE A 173 8.50 0.99 -12.48
CA PHE A 173 8.83 1.16 -13.89
C PHE A 173 9.42 2.54 -14.19
N GLY A 174 8.90 3.59 -13.50
CA GLY A 174 9.48 4.93 -13.61
C GLY A 174 10.90 5.03 -13.04
N SER A 175 11.20 4.32 -11.95
CA SER A 175 12.56 4.28 -11.41
C SER A 175 13.52 3.47 -12.28
N ASP A 176 13.05 2.45 -13.01
CA ASP A 176 13.85 1.66 -13.95
C ASP A 176 14.33 2.49 -15.17
N GLN A 177 13.79 3.70 -15.39
CA GLN A 177 14.24 4.61 -16.44
C GLN A 177 15.58 5.27 -16.11
N PHE A 178 16.08 5.13 -14.89
CA PHE A 178 17.33 5.69 -14.40
C PHE A 178 18.27 4.57 -13.95
N ASP A 179 19.54 4.66 -14.34
CA ASP A 179 20.59 3.75 -13.91
C ASP A 179 21.07 4.13 -12.50
N SER A 180 20.83 3.26 -11.52
CA SER A 180 21.23 3.48 -10.13
C SER A 180 22.76 3.42 -9.91
N SER A 181 23.52 2.86 -10.86
CA SER A 181 24.98 2.79 -10.82
C SER A 181 25.65 4.10 -11.23
N ASP A 182 24.96 4.94 -12.04
CA ASP A 182 25.43 6.27 -12.41
C ASP A 182 25.03 7.32 -11.32
N PRO A 183 25.98 8.01 -10.68
CA PRO A 183 25.68 9.02 -9.66
C PRO A 183 24.78 10.17 -10.14
N LYS A 184 24.80 10.50 -11.44
CA LYS A 184 23.94 11.55 -12.03
C LYS A 184 22.51 11.05 -12.20
N GLU A 185 22.34 9.85 -12.75
CA GLU A 185 21.02 9.24 -12.94
C GLU A 185 20.40 8.84 -11.61
N ASN A 186 21.19 8.41 -10.61
CA ASN A 186 20.72 8.13 -9.26
C ASN A 186 20.14 9.39 -8.56
N LYS A 187 20.79 10.56 -8.73
CA LYS A 187 20.18 11.83 -8.30
C LYS A 187 18.87 12.11 -9.03
N ALA A 188 18.82 11.90 -10.34
CA ALA A 188 17.61 12.10 -11.13
C ALA A 188 16.47 11.18 -10.68
N MET A 189 16.76 9.94 -10.28
CA MET A 189 15.79 8.99 -9.72
C MET A 189 15.18 9.50 -8.40
N ILE A 190 15.96 10.14 -7.52
CA ILE A 190 15.44 10.76 -6.29
C ILE A 190 14.47 11.90 -6.65
N TYR A 191 14.83 12.76 -7.60
CA TYR A 191 13.93 13.82 -8.09
C TYR A 191 12.69 13.28 -8.78
N PHE A 192 12.78 12.12 -9.45
CA PHE A 192 11.62 11.44 -10.04
C PHE A 192 10.59 11.09 -8.98
N PHE A 193 10.98 10.49 -7.86
CA PHE A 193 10.03 10.18 -6.79
C PHE A 193 9.34 11.41 -6.22
N ASN A 194 10.06 12.53 -6.04
CA ASN A 194 9.44 13.78 -5.60
C ASN A 194 8.39 14.29 -6.61
N ARG A 195 8.68 14.22 -7.91
CA ARG A 195 7.73 14.58 -8.97
C ARG A 195 6.57 13.60 -9.08
N PHE A 196 6.82 12.33 -8.82
CA PHE A 196 5.79 11.30 -8.77
C PHE A 196 4.74 11.61 -7.68
N TYR A 197 5.17 11.91 -6.47
CA TYR A 197 4.25 12.34 -5.39
C TYR A 197 3.56 13.66 -5.71
N PHE A 198 4.24 14.58 -6.36
CA PHE A 198 3.61 15.82 -6.81
C PHE A 198 2.49 15.56 -7.83
N CYS A 199 2.72 14.68 -8.80
CA CYS A 199 1.69 14.29 -9.79
C CYS A 199 0.49 13.59 -9.12
N ILE A 200 0.73 12.70 -8.14
CA ILE A 200 -0.34 12.07 -7.35
C ILE A 200 -1.21 13.15 -6.69
N SER A 201 -0.59 14.11 -6.03
CA SER A 201 -1.29 15.18 -5.31
C SER A 201 -2.04 16.11 -6.27
N LEU A 202 -1.42 16.47 -7.38
CA LEU A 202 -2.03 17.32 -8.41
C LEU A 202 -3.25 16.64 -9.06
N GLY A 203 -3.12 15.35 -9.40
CA GLY A 203 -4.21 14.54 -9.94
C GLY A 203 -5.38 14.43 -8.97
N SER A 204 -5.10 14.19 -7.69
CA SER A 204 -6.11 14.12 -6.64
C SER A 204 -6.83 15.48 -6.45
N LEU A 205 -6.09 16.58 -6.39
CA LEU A 205 -6.68 17.91 -6.28
C LEU A 205 -7.55 18.26 -7.49
N PHE A 206 -7.08 17.98 -8.70
CA PHE A 206 -7.86 18.18 -9.92
C PHE A 206 -9.16 17.36 -9.88
N ALA A 207 -9.08 16.09 -9.48
CA ALA A 207 -10.23 15.21 -9.40
C ALA A 207 -11.30 15.74 -8.43
N VAL A 208 -10.93 16.10 -7.19
CA VAL A 208 -11.90 16.53 -6.17
C VAL A 208 -12.43 17.96 -6.37
N THR A 209 -11.74 18.79 -7.14
CA THR A 209 -12.19 20.15 -7.44
C THR A 209 -12.94 20.22 -8.76
N VAL A 210 -12.25 19.91 -9.85
CA VAL A 210 -12.79 20.12 -11.21
C VAL A 210 -13.70 18.96 -11.61
N LEU A 211 -13.22 17.70 -11.47
CA LEU A 211 -13.95 16.55 -11.99
C LEU A 211 -15.23 16.29 -11.19
N VAL A 212 -15.16 16.37 -9.86
CA VAL A 212 -16.35 16.24 -8.99
C VAL A 212 -17.36 17.34 -9.26
N TYR A 213 -16.89 18.58 -9.52
CA TYR A 213 -17.78 19.69 -9.91
C TYR A 213 -18.51 19.39 -11.23
N ILE A 214 -17.80 18.87 -12.24
CA ILE A 214 -18.41 18.50 -13.53
C ILE A 214 -19.43 17.36 -13.31
N GLN A 215 -19.11 16.37 -12.48
CA GLN A 215 -20.01 15.25 -12.18
C GLN A 215 -21.34 15.72 -11.57
N ASP A 216 -21.31 16.66 -10.64
CA ASP A 216 -22.50 17.12 -9.92
C ASP A 216 -23.30 18.17 -10.68
N ASN A 217 -22.65 19.08 -11.42
CA ASN A 217 -23.32 20.24 -12.04
C ASN A 217 -23.55 20.13 -13.56
N VAL A 218 -22.70 19.37 -14.27
CA VAL A 218 -22.85 19.17 -15.72
C VAL A 218 -23.47 17.79 -16.00
N GLY A 219 -23.05 16.78 -15.26
CA GLY A 219 -23.60 15.44 -15.31
C GLY A 219 -22.55 14.35 -15.06
N ARG A 220 -23.00 13.26 -14.44
CA ARG A 220 -22.13 12.10 -14.07
C ARG A 220 -21.43 11.51 -15.30
N GLY A 221 -22.15 11.34 -16.40
CA GLY A 221 -21.60 10.78 -17.64
C GLY A 221 -20.46 11.61 -18.22
N TRP A 222 -20.52 12.94 -18.15
CA TRP A 222 -19.43 13.81 -18.59
C TRP A 222 -18.20 13.67 -17.69
N GLY A 223 -18.38 13.66 -16.37
CA GLY A 223 -17.26 13.52 -15.44
C GLY A 223 -16.53 12.18 -15.59
N TYR A 224 -17.27 11.08 -15.65
CA TYR A 224 -16.65 9.76 -15.89
C TYR A 224 -16.14 9.60 -17.33
N GLY A 225 -16.78 10.26 -18.32
CA GLY A 225 -16.30 10.31 -19.70
C GLY A 225 -14.94 10.99 -19.85
N ILE A 226 -14.70 12.07 -19.12
CA ILE A 226 -13.38 12.72 -19.04
C ILE A 226 -12.35 11.74 -18.43
N SER A 227 -12.70 11.06 -17.34
CA SER A 227 -11.82 10.05 -16.74
C SER A 227 -11.49 8.92 -17.72
N ALA A 228 -12.47 8.43 -18.49
CA ALA A 228 -12.26 7.41 -19.52
C ALA A 228 -11.32 7.92 -20.63
N GLY A 229 -11.57 9.14 -21.11
CA GLY A 229 -10.74 9.78 -22.14
C GLY A 229 -9.29 9.97 -21.70
N THR A 230 -9.06 10.44 -20.47
CA THR A 230 -7.69 10.60 -19.93
C THR A 230 -7.00 9.24 -19.77
N MET A 231 -7.73 8.19 -19.40
CA MET A 231 -7.16 6.85 -19.24
C MET A 231 -6.80 6.22 -20.59
N VAL A 232 -7.66 6.34 -21.60
CA VAL A 232 -7.37 5.89 -22.96
C VAL A 232 -6.16 6.63 -23.53
N LEU A 233 -6.09 7.95 -23.34
CA LEU A 233 -4.95 8.77 -23.77
C LEU A 233 -3.66 8.33 -23.06
N ALA A 234 -3.70 8.09 -21.75
CA ALA A 234 -2.55 7.62 -20.99
C ALA A 234 -2.01 6.28 -21.51
N VAL A 235 -2.90 5.33 -21.80
CA VAL A 235 -2.53 4.04 -22.38
C VAL A 235 -1.93 4.21 -23.78
N ALA A 236 -2.53 5.05 -24.62
CA ALA A 236 -2.03 5.34 -25.95
C ALA A 236 -0.62 5.98 -25.91
N VAL A 237 -0.40 6.93 -25.00
CA VAL A 237 0.91 7.57 -24.79
C VAL A 237 1.94 6.57 -24.26
N LEU A 238 1.56 5.72 -23.30
CA LEU A 238 2.43 4.66 -22.78
C LEU A 238 2.87 3.70 -23.89
N LEU A 239 1.94 3.22 -24.72
CA LEU A 239 2.23 2.31 -25.82
C LEU A 239 3.05 2.99 -26.92
N GLY A 240 2.76 4.26 -27.24
CA GLY A 240 3.53 5.05 -28.20
C GLY A 240 4.98 5.29 -27.76
N GLY A 241 5.22 5.36 -26.45
CA GLY A 241 6.56 5.52 -25.87
C GLY A 241 7.39 4.25 -25.76
N THR A 242 6.93 3.09 -26.24
CA THR A 242 7.57 1.77 -26.04
C THR A 242 9.05 1.75 -26.45
N SER A 243 9.41 2.41 -27.52
CA SER A 243 10.80 2.47 -28.03
C SER A 243 11.73 3.35 -27.17
N LEU A 244 11.17 4.18 -26.30
CA LEU A 244 11.90 5.12 -25.46
C LEU A 244 12.19 4.58 -24.06
N TYR A 245 11.54 3.47 -23.65
CA TYR A 245 11.68 2.93 -22.28
C TYR A 245 12.87 1.97 -22.16
N ARG A 246 13.37 1.91 -20.92
CA ARG A 246 14.28 0.86 -20.46
C ARG A 246 13.48 -0.19 -19.71
N PHE A 247 13.83 -1.45 -19.90
CA PHE A 247 13.14 -2.60 -19.35
C PHE A 247 14.07 -3.38 -18.42
N LYS A 248 13.54 -3.80 -17.25
CA LYS A 248 14.23 -4.72 -16.34
C LYS A 248 13.58 -6.10 -16.47
N LYS A 249 14.42 -7.15 -16.57
CA LYS A 249 13.91 -8.53 -16.62
C LYS A 249 13.30 -8.91 -15.25
N PRO A 250 12.19 -9.69 -15.23
CA PRO A 250 11.64 -10.21 -13.98
C PRO A 250 12.65 -11.09 -13.24
N GLU A 251 12.86 -10.84 -11.95
CA GLU A 251 13.82 -11.58 -11.11
C GLU A 251 13.15 -12.72 -10.31
N GLY A 252 11.85 -12.92 -10.47
CA GLY A 252 11.03 -13.86 -9.71
C GLY A 252 10.21 -13.18 -8.61
N SER A 253 9.25 -13.90 -8.06
CA SER A 253 8.34 -13.30 -7.09
C SER A 253 8.69 -13.70 -5.65
N PRO A 254 8.86 -12.72 -4.74
CA PRO A 254 9.03 -12.95 -3.31
C PRO A 254 7.87 -13.73 -2.68
N LEU A 255 6.64 -13.54 -3.15
CA LEU A 255 5.47 -14.28 -2.69
C LEU A 255 5.62 -15.79 -2.92
N THR A 256 6.22 -16.19 -4.04
CA THR A 256 6.50 -17.61 -4.32
C THR A 256 7.48 -18.19 -3.29
N ILE A 257 8.49 -17.42 -2.87
CA ILE A 257 9.46 -17.83 -1.86
C ILE A 257 8.76 -18.03 -0.51
N ILE A 258 7.94 -17.07 -0.08
CA ILE A 258 7.18 -17.15 1.19
C ILE A 258 6.27 -18.38 1.18
N TRP A 259 5.48 -18.56 0.13
CA TRP A 259 4.54 -19.67 0.01
C TRP A 259 5.28 -21.02 0.03
N ARG A 260 6.39 -21.11 -0.67
CA ARG A 260 7.24 -22.30 -0.71
C ARG A 260 7.80 -22.67 0.68
N VAL A 261 8.38 -21.69 1.38
CA VAL A 261 8.93 -21.91 2.73
C VAL A 261 7.83 -22.37 3.70
N LEU A 262 6.65 -21.75 3.65
CA LEU A 262 5.53 -22.15 4.51
C LEU A 262 5.04 -23.58 4.22
N ILE A 263 4.89 -23.93 2.93
CA ILE A 263 4.48 -25.28 2.54
C ILE A 263 5.53 -26.30 2.97
N LEU A 264 6.83 -26.03 2.75
CA LEU A 264 7.90 -26.94 3.11
C LEU A 264 8.00 -27.12 4.63
N ALA A 265 7.90 -26.04 5.40
CA ALA A 265 7.86 -26.11 6.87
C ALA A 265 6.66 -26.94 7.36
N TRP A 266 5.48 -26.79 6.72
CA TRP A 266 4.30 -27.58 7.05
C TRP A 266 4.43 -29.06 6.65
N ARG A 267 4.99 -29.38 5.49
CA ARG A 267 5.28 -30.74 5.05
C ARG A 267 6.26 -31.44 5.99
N LYS A 268 7.33 -30.73 6.37
CA LYS A 268 8.41 -31.24 7.25
C LYS A 268 8.12 -31.06 8.75
N ARG A 269 6.87 -30.75 9.14
CA ARG A 269 6.49 -30.50 10.55
C ARG A 269 6.80 -31.63 11.52
N LYS A 270 6.88 -32.91 11.02
CA LYS A 270 7.18 -34.11 11.81
C LYS A 270 8.67 -34.35 12.01
N PHE A 271 9.53 -33.67 11.25
CA PHE A 271 10.99 -33.84 11.41
C PHE A 271 11.45 -33.16 12.71
N SER A 272 12.38 -33.80 13.42
CA SER A 272 13.07 -33.20 14.58
C SER A 272 14.00 -32.08 14.09
N HIS A 273 14.20 -31.06 14.91
CA HIS A 273 15.23 -30.06 14.62
C HIS A 273 16.61 -30.71 14.74
N PRO A 274 17.53 -30.44 13.80
CA PRO A 274 18.90 -30.90 13.94
C PRO A 274 19.53 -30.25 15.18
N SER A 275 20.38 -31.03 15.87
CA SER A 275 21.11 -30.59 17.07
C SER A 275 22.09 -29.46 16.72
N ASP A 276 22.71 -29.56 15.54
CA ASP A 276 23.61 -28.56 14.97
C ASP A 276 22.95 -27.84 13.81
N PRO A 277 22.86 -26.48 13.85
CA PRO A 277 22.35 -25.68 12.74
C PRO A 277 23.12 -25.87 11.42
N GLY A 278 24.36 -26.34 11.44
CA GLY A 278 25.19 -26.63 10.27
C GLY A 278 24.58 -27.66 9.30
N PHE A 279 23.62 -28.49 9.75
CA PHE A 279 22.87 -29.42 8.89
C PHE A 279 21.74 -28.80 8.10
N LEU A 280 21.50 -27.47 8.23
CA LEU A 280 20.55 -26.78 7.41
C LEU A 280 21.16 -26.38 6.06
N ASN A 281 20.35 -26.43 5.00
CA ASN A 281 20.79 -26.15 3.64
C ASN A 281 21.38 -24.74 3.48
N GLU A 282 22.62 -24.65 3.03
CA GLU A 282 23.41 -23.42 2.84
C GLU A 282 23.60 -22.58 4.13
N TYR A 283 23.67 -23.20 5.31
CA TYR A 283 23.85 -22.49 6.57
C TYR A 283 25.12 -21.62 6.59
N HIS A 284 26.27 -22.17 6.15
CA HIS A 284 27.56 -21.47 6.14
C HIS A 284 27.67 -20.40 5.04
N ASN A 285 26.86 -20.50 4.00
CA ASN A 285 26.80 -19.53 2.88
C ASN A 285 25.59 -18.59 3.01
N SER A 286 24.94 -18.55 4.17
CA SER A 286 23.77 -17.70 4.37
C SER A 286 24.13 -16.22 4.32
N LYS A 287 23.41 -15.45 3.50
CA LYS A 287 23.55 -13.99 3.41
C LYS A 287 22.97 -13.26 4.63
N VAL A 288 22.13 -13.96 5.41
CA VAL A 288 21.44 -13.42 6.58
C VAL A 288 21.75 -14.33 7.76
N PRO A 289 22.15 -13.77 8.94
CA PRO A 289 22.46 -14.58 10.11
C PRO A 289 21.22 -15.37 10.57
N HIS A 290 21.42 -16.62 10.95
CA HIS A 290 20.36 -17.49 11.46
C HIS A 290 19.84 -17.01 12.81
N THR A 291 18.52 -16.92 12.94
CA THR A 291 17.85 -16.48 14.16
C THR A 291 17.11 -17.62 14.87
N LYS A 292 17.12 -17.60 16.21
CA LYS A 292 16.38 -18.59 17.03
C LYS A 292 14.85 -18.35 17.07
N MET A 293 14.36 -17.28 16.42
CA MET A 293 12.91 -17.00 16.32
C MET A 293 12.24 -17.91 15.30
N LEU A 294 10.96 -18.23 15.51
CA LEU A 294 10.13 -19.02 14.59
C LEU A 294 10.84 -20.31 14.08
N ARG A 295 11.50 -21.04 14.97
CA ARG A 295 12.22 -22.28 14.65
C ARG A 295 11.41 -23.30 13.83
N CYS A 296 10.08 -23.25 13.92
CA CYS A 296 9.22 -24.11 13.11
C CYS A 296 9.44 -23.95 11.59
N LEU A 297 9.92 -22.78 11.14
CA LEU A 297 10.22 -22.51 9.74
C LEU A 297 11.58 -23.06 9.30
N ASP A 298 12.52 -23.28 10.23
CA ASP A 298 13.84 -23.86 9.92
C ASP A 298 13.71 -25.26 9.33
N LYS A 299 12.60 -25.94 9.63
CA LYS A 299 12.27 -27.24 9.03
C LYS A 299 12.19 -27.21 7.50
N ALA A 300 11.92 -26.05 6.89
CA ALA A 300 11.94 -25.92 5.44
C ALA A 300 13.35 -26.07 4.84
N ALA A 301 14.39 -25.79 5.62
CA ALA A 301 15.79 -25.89 5.21
C ALA A 301 16.47 -27.24 5.62
N ILE A 302 15.75 -28.16 6.26
CA ILE A 302 16.30 -29.48 6.62
C ILE A 302 16.55 -30.29 5.35
N LEU A 303 17.78 -30.81 5.21
CA LEU A 303 18.15 -31.77 4.17
C LEU A 303 17.62 -33.13 4.60
N ASP A 304 16.74 -33.74 3.83
CA ASP A 304 16.27 -35.11 3.99
C ASP A 304 17.06 -36.05 3.07
N ASP A 305 17.04 -37.34 3.37
CA ASP A 305 17.83 -38.36 2.64
C ASP A 305 17.55 -38.35 1.13
N TYR A 306 16.32 -37.94 0.73
CA TYR A 306 15.95 -37.79 -0.67
C TYR A 306 16.63 -36.60 -1.34
N ALA A 307 16.83 -35.49 -0.61
CA ALA A 307 17.53 -34.30 -1.11
C ALA A 307 19.05 -34.57 -1.21
N VAL A 308 19.62 -35.30 -0.26
CA VAL A 308 21.04 -35.69 -0.26
C VAL A 308 21.35 -36.65 -1.41
N ALA A 309 20.47 -37.60 -1.74
CA ALA A 309 20.65 -38.54 -2.84
C ALA A 309 20.62 -37.90 -4.24
N ASN A 310 20.06 -36.67 -4.38
CA ASN A 310 19.92 -35.94 -5.64
C ASN A 310 20.70 -34.63 -5.66
N GLU A 311 21.91 -34.58 -5.14
CA GLU A 311 22.74 -33.37 -4.99
C GLU A 311 22.89 -32.53 -6.26
N ASN A 312 22.86 -33.14 -7.44
CA ASN A 312 22.95 -32.45 -8.74
C ASN A 312 21.63 -31.80 -9.25
N ARG A 313 20.51 -31.96 -8.54
CA ARG A 313 19.19 -31.37 -8.88
C ARG A 313 18.36 -31.06 -7.63
N ILE A 314 18.91 -30.30 -6.69
CA ILE A 314 18.09 -29.82 -5.56
C ILE A 314 17.02 -28.89 -6.10
N ASN A 315 15.82 -29.43 -6.24
CA ASN A 315 14.66 -28.63 -6.63
C ASN A 315 14.28 -27.75 -5.44
N SER A 316 14.20 -26.44 -5.68
CA SER A 316 13.82 -25.45 -4.66
C SER A 316 12.43 -25.69 -4.03
N TRP A 317 11.59 -26.57 -4.59
CA TRP A 317 10.34 -27.05 -4.01
C TRP A 317 10.49 -28.26 -3.04
N ILE A 318 11.72 -28.77 -2.86
CA ILE A 318 12.03 -29.87 -1.93
C ILE A 318 12.72 -29.33 -0.69
N VAL A 319 13.64 -28.37 -0.85
CA VAL A 319 14.39 -27.74 0.24
C VAL A 319 14.57 -26.26 -0.04
N SER A 320 14.38 -25.42 0.98
CA SER A 320 14.69 -23.98 0.93
C SER A 320 16.07 -23.72 1.52
N THR A 321 16.70 -22.60 1.16
CA THR A 321 17.95 -22.18 1.79
C THR A 321 17.68 -21.49 3.13
N VAL A 322 18.64 -21.49 4.05
CA VAL A 322 18.55 -20.75 5.33
C VAL A 322 18.28 -19.27 5.08
N SER A 323 18.93 -18.65 4.08
CA SER A 323 18.69 -17.26 3.71
C SER A 323 17.21 -16.98 3.39
N GLN A 324 16.57 -17.86 2.61
CA GLN A 324 15.14 -17.71 2.27
C GLN A 324 14.23 -17.89 3.48
N VAL A 325 14.57 -18.80 4.38
CA VAL A 325 13.80 -19.00 5.62
C VAL A 325 13.91 -17.78 6.53
N GLU A 326 15.11 -17.21 6.70
CA GLU A 326 15.32 -16.00 7.50
C GLU A 326 14.62 -14.78 6.88
N GLU A 327 14.64 -14.64 5.57
CA GLU A 327 13.87 -13.59 4.87
C GLU A 327 12.38 -13.69 5.15
N VAL A 328 11.82 -14.90 5.15
CA VAL A 328 10.39 -15.12 5.48
C VAL A 328 10.12 -14.82 6.96
N LYS A 329 11.01 -15.20 7.89
CA LYS A 329 10.88 -14.85 9.31
C LYS A 329 10.85 -13.34 9.52
N MET A 330 11.71 -12.59 8.79
CA MET A 330 11.72 -11.13 8.86
C MET A 330 10.37 -10.53 8.42
N VAL A 331 9.77 -11.03 7.35
CA VAL A 331 8.44 -10.57 6.89
C VAL A 331 7.36 -10.90 7.92
N LEU A 332 7.35 -12.11 8.48
CA LEU A 332 6.37 -12.52 9.49
C LEU A 332 6.48 -11.70 10.80
N LYS A 333 7.69 -11.25 11.16
CA LYS A 333 7.92 -10.35 12.31
C LYS A 333 7.20 -9.00 12.16
N LEU A 334 6.86 -8.58 10.93
CA LEU A 334 6.16 -7.32 10.68
C LEU A 334 4.64 -7.41 10.88
N ILE A 335 4.05 -8.62 10.87
CA ILE A 335 2.59 -8.84 10.93
C ILE A 335 1.93 -8.21 12.16
N PRO A 336 2.48 -8.26 13.39
CA PRO A 336 1.86 -7.62 14.54
C PRO A 336 1.68 -6.11 14.37
N ILE A 337 2.70 -5.42 13.85
CA ILE A 337 2.63 -3.99 13.56
C ILE A 337 1.69 -3.71 12.38
N TRP A 338 1.76 -4.55 11.33
CA TRP A 338 0.87 -4.52 10.18
C TRP A 338 -0.60 -4.52 10.61
N SER A 339 -0.98 -5.40 11.55
CA SER A 339 -2.36 -5.50 12.03
C SER A 339 -2.85 -4.22 12.72
N THR A 340 -1.99 -3.53 13.47
CA THR A 340 -2.34 -2.28 14.15
C THR A 340 -2.44 -1.08 13.20
N CYS A 341 -1.79 -1.15 12.04
CA CYS A 341 -1.88 -0.11 11.02
C CYS A 341 -3.24 -0.11 10.28
N ILE A 342 -3.95 -1.24 10.29
CA ILE A 342 -5.21 -1.41 9.56
C ILE A 342 -6.28 -0.41 10.01
N LEU A 343 -6.39 -0.17 11.31
CA LEU A 343 -7.48 0.66 11.85
C LEU A 343 -7.37 2.14 11.43
N PHE A 344 -6.14 2.63 11.14
CA PHE A 344 -5.97 3.96 10.55
C PHE A 344 -6.75 4.07 9.23
N TRP A 345 -6.62 3.06 8.36
CA TRP A 345 -7.28 3.04 7.05
C TRP A 345 -8.79 2.79 7.15
N THR A 346 -9.23 2.10 8.21
CA THR A 346 -10.66 1.98 8.56
C THR A 346 -11.27 3.34 8.89
N VAL A 347 -10.57 4.17 9.66
CA VAL A 347 -10.97 5.56 9.94
C VAL A 347 -10.93 6.42 8.68
N TYR A 348 -9.85 6.31 7.91
CA TYR A 348 -9.68 7.05 6.65
C TYR A 348 -10.83 6.79 5.66
N SER A 349 -11.34 5.57 5.60
CA SER A 349 -12.43 5.21 4.71
C SER A 349 -13.72 6.00 4.98
N GLN A 350 -13.92 6.52 6.22
CA GLN A 350 -15.07 7.34 6.56
C GLN A 350 -15.04 8.70 5.86
N MET A 351 -13.83 9.19 5.52
CA MET A 351 -13.68 10.45 4.76
C MET A 351 -14.21 10.31 3.33
N ASN A 352 -14.19 9.09 2.78
CA ASN A 352 -14.67 8.80 1.43
C ASN A 352 -16.15 8.37 1.40
N THR A 353 -16.78 8.15 2.54
CA THR A 353 -18.15 7.64 2.67
C THR A 353 -19.02 8.58 3.50
N PHE A 354 -19.23 8.28 4.77
CA PHE A 354 -20.15 9.02 5.63
C PHE A 354 -19.82 10.50 5.80
N SER A 355 -18.54 10.90 5.77
CA SER A 355 -18.19 12.34 5.86
C SER A 355 -18.60 13.10 4.60
N ILE A 356 -18.54 12.50 3.42
CA ILE A 356 -19.04 13.10 2.18
C ILE A 356 -20.57 13.10 2.17
N GLU A 357 -21.19 11.99 2.58
CA GLU A 357 -22.65 11.93 2.69
C GLU A 357 -23.19 12.97 3.70
N GLN A 358 -22.53 13.14 4.84
CA GLN A 358 -22.82 14.15 5.84
C GLN A 358 -22.86 15.57 5.22
N ALA A 359 -21.92 15.86 4.31
CA ALA A 359 -21.88 17.15 3.61
C ALA A 359 -23.15 17.37 2.76
N THR A 360 -23.82 16.33 2.25
CA THR A 360 -25.05 16.48 1.47
C THR A 360 -26.23 16.99 2.31
N PHE A 361 -26.20 16.75 3.63
CA PHE A 361 -27.21 17.21 4.60
C PHE A 361 -26.87 18.55 5.25
N MET A 362 -25.82 19.25 4.79
CA MET A 362 -25.34 20.53 5.32
C MET A 362 -25.44 21.64 4.27
N ASN A 363 -25.38 22.90 4.74
CA ASN A 363 -25.35 24.04 3.83
C ASN A 363 -23.97 24.17 3.17
N ARG A 364 -23.91 23.91 1.86
CA ARG A 364 -22.69 23.91 1.03
C ARG A 364 -22.53 25.18 0.20
N ASN A 365 -23.41 26.16 0.39
CA ASN A 365 -23.43 27.37 -0.43
C ASN A 365 -22.44 28.41 0.09
N VAL A 366 -21.65 28.96 -0.82
CA VAL A 366 -20.83 30.17 -0.61
C VAL A 366 -21.38 31.26 -1.55
N GLY A 367 -22.22 32.10 -0.99
CA GLY A 367 -23.01 33.04 -1.81
C GLY A 367 -23.96 32.29 -2.75
N LYS A 368 -23.77 32.46 -4.06
CA LYS A 368 -24.57 31.78 -5.10
C LYS A 368 -23.94 30.46 -5.58
N PHE A 369 -22.74 30.14 -5.13
CA PHE A 369 -22.00 28.95 -5.56
C PHE A 369 -22.22 27.81 -4.59
N GLY A 370 -22.75 26.67 -5.07
CA GLY A 370 -22.93 25.45 -4.32
C GLY A 370 -21.71 24.54 -4.50
N ILE A 371 -20.98 24.27 -3.41
CA ILE A 371 -19.82 23.36 -3.43
C ILE A 371 -20.32 21.91 -3.47
N PRO A 372 -19.85 21.05 -4.41
CA PRO A 372 -20.12 19.62 -4.38
C PRO A 372 -19.68 18.96 -3.07
N ALA A 373 -20.44 17.97 -2.57
CA ALA A 373 -20.12 17.32 -1.31
C ALA A 373 -18.75 16.63 -1.32
N GLY A 374 -18.42 15.93 -2.42
CA GLY A 374 -17.12 15.27 -2.59
C GLY A 374 -15.93 16.24 -2.66
N SER A 375 -16.16 17.51 -3.04
CA SER A 375 -15.10 18.53 -3.12
C SER A 375 -14.59 18.97 -1.75
N PHE A 376 -15.30 18.69 -0.64
CA PHE A 376 -14.77 18.94 0.71
C PHE A 376 -13.54 18.08 1.03
N SER A 377 -13.32 16.99 0.32
CA SER A 377 -12.08 16.21 0.40
C SER A 377 -10.83 17.00 -0.01
N VAL A 378 -10.98 18.17 -0.66
CA VAL A 378 -9.85 19.08 -0.95
C VAL A 378 -9.07 19.44 0.31
N PHE A 379 -9.75 19.62 1.45
CA PHE A 379 -9.10 19.95 2.73
C PHE A 379 -8.24 18.82 3.26
N LEU A 380 -8.60 17.56 2.98
CA LEU A 380 -7.78 16.39 3.29
C LEU A 380 -6.47 16.43 2.47
N PHE A 381 -6.55 16.63 1.15
CA PHE A 381 -5.35 16.66 0.29
C PHE A 381 -4.47 17.88 0.55
N ILE A 382 -5.05 19.06 0.82
CA ILE A 382 -4.28 20.25 1.25
C ILE A 382 -3.53 19.94 2.55
N SER A 383 -4.20 19.31 3.50
CA SER A 383 -3.59 18.91 4.78
C SER A 383 -2.42 17.95 4.57
N ILE A 384 -2.58 16.93 3.72
CA ILE A 384 -1.49 15.99 3.41
C ILE A 384 -0.26 16.75 2.87
N LEU A 385 -0.44 17.62 1.88
CA LEU A 385 0.65 18.41 1.29
C LEU A 385 1.32 19.32 2.31
N LEU A 386 0.52 19.99 3.13
CA LEU A 386 1.00 20.90 4.16
C LEU A 386 1.83 20.15 5.22
N PHE A 387 1.26 19.08 5.79
CA PHE A 387 1.92 18.34 6.87
C PHE A 387 3.10 17.48 6.38
N THR A 388 3.09 17.00 5.14
CA THR A 388 4.28 16.39 4.54
C THR A 388 5.42 17.41 4.45
N SER A 389 5.14 18.63 3.98
CA SER A 389 6.13 19.71 3.90
C SER A 389 6.62 20.18 5.29
N ILE A 390 5.70 20.30 6.25
CA ILE A 390 6.03 20.63 7.65
C ILE A 390 6.90 19.52 8.27
N ASN A 391 6.56 18.27 8.04
CA ASN A 391 7.32 17.14 8.57
C ASN A 391 8.79 17.20 8.09
N GLU A 392 9.02 17.41 6.80
CA GLU A 392 10.37 17.45 6.23
C GLU A 392 11.17 18.68 6.67
N ARG A 393 10.54 19.87 6.70
CA ARG A 393 11.23 21.14 6.93
C ARG A 393 11.31 21.56 8.40
N VAL A 394 10.39 21.11 9.22
CA VAL A 394 10.23 21.54 10.62
C VAL A 394 10.40 20.37 11.59
N THR A 395 9.55 19.34 11.45
CA THR A 395 9.50 18.24 12.43
C THR A 395 10.79 17.43 12.45
N VAL A 396 11.31 17.04 11.29
CA VAL A 396 12.55 16.24 11.19
C VAL A 396 13.77 17.00 11.70
N PRO A 397 14.05 18.29 11.35
CA PRO A 397 15.15 19.05 11.90
C PRO A 397 15.06 19.26 13.42
N ILE A 398 13.88 19.56 13.95
CA ILE A 398 13.67 19.73 15.40
C ILE A 398 13.87 18.40 16.12
N ALA A 399 13.26 17.33 15.64
CA ALA A 399 13.41 15.99 16.22
C ALA A 399 14.87 15.53 16.21
N ARG A 400 15.64 15.83 15.15
CA ARG A 400 17.08 15.57 15.08
C ARG A 400 17.86 16.24 16.21
N LYS A 401 17.52 17.51 16.53
CA LYS A 401 18.18 18.25 17.61
C LYS A 401 17.84 17.68 18.99
N ILE A 402 16.62 17.17 19.16
CA ILE A 402 16.14 16.67 20.47
C ILE A 402 16.58 15.22 20.69
N THR A 403 16.46 14.36 19.69
CA THR A 403 16.69 12.91 19.82
C THR A 403 18.12 12.49 19.50
N GLY A 404 18.94 13.36 18.88
CA GLY A 404 20.27 13.01 18.37
C GLY A 404 20.25 12.05 17.17
N ASN A 405 19.09 11.56 16.76
CA ASN A 405 18.95 10.62 15.67
C ASN A 405 18.99 11.33 14.31
N ARG A 406 19.86 10.88 13.40
CA ARG A 406 20.00 11.46 12.05
C ARG A 406 18.69 11.53 11.26
N GLN A 407 17.75 10.62 11.52
CA GLN A 407 16.45 10.54 10.84
C GLN A 407 15.36 11.40 11.50
N GLY A 408 15.62 11.99 12.67
CA GLY A 408 14.63 12.71 13.47
C GLY A 408 13.67 11.77 14.16
N LEU A 409 12.44 11.64 13.62
CA LEU A 409 11.43 10.67 14.10
C LEU A 409 11.64 9.30 13.47
N THR A 410 11.52 8.25 14.28
CA THR A 410 11.51 6.88 13.75
C THR A 410 10.23 6.61 12.95
N SER A 411 10.26 5.63 12.06
CA SER A 411 9.09 5.25 11.26
C SER A 411 7.89 4.87 12.12
N LEU A 412 8.10 4.12 13.22
CA LEU A 412 7.03 3.75 14.15
C LEU A 412 6.48 4.95 14.95
N GLN A 413 7.32 5.92 15.32
CA GLN A 413 6.84 7.16 15.95
C GLN A 413 5.92 7.95 15.01
N ARG A 414 6.25 8.02 13.72
CA ARG A 414 5.38 8.64 12.71
C ARG A 414 4.05 7.91 12.59
N VAL A 415 4.05 6.58 12.56
CA VAL A 415 2.82 5.77 12.56
C VAL A 415 2.00 6.07 13.81
N GLY A 416 2.63 6.14 15.00
CA GLY A 416 1.96 6.47 16.26
C GLY A 416 1.29 7.84 16.23
N ILE A 417 1.96 8.88 15.70
CA ILE A 417 1.38 10.22 15.52
C ILE A 417 0.15 10.14 14.60
N GLY A 418 0.26 9.41 13.48
CA GLY A 418 -0.85 9.22 12.56
C GLY A 418 -2.07 8.56 13.21
N LEU A 419 -1.86 7.52 14.03
CA LEU A 419 -2.92 6.86 14.78
C LEU A 419 -3.61 7.80 15.79
N ILE A 420 -2.84 8.62 16.51
CA ILE A 420 -3.42 9.63 17.43
C ILE A 420 -4.27 10.63 16.65
N LEU A 421 -3.76 11.16 15.56
CA LEU A 421 -4.49 12.12 14.72
C LEU A 421 -5.77 11.51 14.15
N SER A 422 -5.78 10.23 13.79
CA SER A 422 -7.00 9.55 13.35
C SER A 422 -8.06 9.47 14.45
N ILE A 423 -7.66 9.22 15.70
CA ILE A 423 -8.56 9.23 16.86
C ILE A 423 -9.16 10.62 17.06
N VAL A 424 -8.31 11.66 17.07
CA VAL A 424 -8.75 13.06 17.20
C VAL A 424 -9.69 13.45 16.06
N GLY A 425 -9.41 13.00 14.85
CA GLY A 425 -10.28 13.19 13.68
C GLY A 425 -11.67 12.58 13.86
N MET A 426 -11.76 11.37 14.44
CA MET A 426 -13.06 10.74 14.74
C MET A 426 -13.81 11.43 15.87
N VAL A 427 -13.11 11.88 16.90
CA VAL A 427 -13.73 12.71 17.96
C VAL A 427 -14.29 14.00 17.37
N ALA A 428 -13.54 14.70 16.51
CA ALA A 428 -14.01 15.90 15.83
C ALA A 428 -15.26 15.59 14.95
N ALA A 429 -15.23 14.50 14.20
CA ALA A 429 -16.36 14.07 13.38
C ALA A 429 -17.61 13.77 14.21
N ALA A 430 -17.46 13.10 15.36
CA ALA A 430 -18.55 12.80 16.27
C ALA A 430 -19.18 14.07 16.88
N VAL A 431 -18.34 15.02 17.30
CA VAL A 431 -18.80 16.30 17.85
C VAL A 431 -19.55 17.13 16.80
N VAL A 432 -18.97 17.24 15.60
CA VAL A 432 -19.60 17.97 14.47
C VAL A 432 -20.92 17.33 14.08
N GLU A 433 -21.00 16.01 14.00
CA GLU A 433 -22.25 15.32 13.66
C GLU A 433 -23.33 15.50 14.73
N LYS A 434 -22.96 15.43 16.01
CA LYS A 434 -23.88 15.70 17.09
C LYS A 434 -24.44 17.12 16.98
N GLN A 435 -23.59 18.12 16.78
CA GLN A 435 -23.99 19.51 16.62
C GLN A 435 -24.85 19.74 15.37
N ARG A 436 -24.52 19.09 14.24
CA ARG A 436 -25.31 19.14 13.02
C ARG A 436 -26.74 18.64 13.26
N ARG A 437 -26.84 17.46 13.88
CA ARG A 437 -28.13 16.83 14.13
C ARG A 437 -28.98 17.63 15.11
N GLU A 438 -28.41 18.13 16.21
CA GLU A 438 -29.11 18.96 17.18
C GLU A 438 -29.67 20.24 16.56
N ASN A 439 -28.90 20.92 15.71
CA ASN A 439 -29.37 22.12 15.01
C ASN A 439 -30.52 21.84 14.04
N VAL A 440 -30.47 20.71 13.32
CA VAL A 440 -31.57 20.34 12.41
C VAL A 440 -32.84 19.97 13.19
N ILE A 441 -32.73 19.20 14.27
CA ILE A 441 -33.88 18.69 15.03
C ILE A 441 -34.53 19.80 15.85
N HIS A 442 -33.75 20.63 16.55
CA HIS A 442 -34.28 21.61 17.50
C HIS A 442 -34.51 23.01 16.89
N HIS A 443 -33.70 23.38 15.91
CA HIS A 443 -33.72 24.71 15.32
C HIS A 443 -34.17 24.74 13.84
N ASN A 444 -34.41 23.57 13.24
CA ASN A 444 -34.70 23.40 11.80
C ASN A 444 -33.72 24.16 10.89
N TYR A 445 -32.46 24.25 11.32
CA TYR A 445 -31.39 24.98 10.67
C TYR A 445 -30.27 24.06 10.24
N SER A 446 -29.87 24.15 8.97
CA SER A 446 -28.76 23.40 8.41
C SER A 446 -27.46 24.18 8.56
N ILE A 447 -26.54 23.68 9.38
CA ILE A 447 -25.22 24.30 9.60
C ILE A 447 -24.35 24.21 8.36
N SER A 448 -23.36 25.10 8.27
CA SER A 448 -22.42 25.14 7.13
C SER A 448 -21.58 23.88 7.04
N ALA A 449 -21.37 23.35 5.81
CA ALA A 449 -20.52 22.21 5.55
C ALA A 449 -19.02 22.45 5.88
N PHE A 450 -18.60 23.72 6.05
CA PHE A 450 -17.25 24.03 6.52
C PHE A 450 -16.95 23.53 7.94
N TRP A 451 -17.95 23.15 8.73
CA TRP A 451 -17.74 22.45 9.99
C TRP A 451 -17.12 21.06 9.83
N LEU A 452 -17.11 20.49 8.62
CA LEU A 452 -16.42 19.24 8.29
C LEU A 452 -14.91 19.44 8.06
N VAL A 453 -14.46 20.68 7.85
CA VAL A 453 -13.03 20.95 7.56
C VAL A 453 -12.10 20.41 8.65
N PRO A 454 -12.36 20.58 9.95
CA PRO A 454 -11.49 20.04 10.99
C PRO A 454 -11.27 18.53 10.88
N GLN A 455 -12.33 17.73 10.64
CA GLN A 455 -12.19 16.27 10.54
C GLN A 455 -11.39 15.87 9.31
N PHE A 456 -11.65 16.46 8.13
CA PHE A 456 -10.85 16.19 6.92
C PHE A 456 -9.39 16.61 7.10
N PHE A 457 -9.17 17.78 7.70
CA PHE A 457 -7.83 18.33 7.90
C PHE A 457 -7.00 17.51 8.89
N ILE A 458 -7.58 17.09 10.01
CA ILE A 458 -6.89 16.28 11.02
C ILE A 458 -6.58 14.88 10.48
N VAL A 459 -7.53 14.24 9.79
CA VAL A 459 -7.30 12.92 9.20
C VAL A 459 -6.26 13.00 8.08
N GLY A 460 -6.27 14.07 7.26
CA GLY A 460 -5.24 14.29 6.26
C GLY A 460 -3.84 14.50 6.85
N ALA A 461 -3.75 15.24 7.96
CA ALA A 461 -2.49 15.35 8.72
C ALA A 461 -2.04 13.96 9.23
N GLY A 462 -2.98 13.18 9.76
CA GLY A 462 -2.72 11.79 10.17
C GLY A 462 -2.21 10.92 9.04
N GLU A 463 -2.77 11.05 7.83
CA GLU A 463 -2.34 10.33 6.64
C GLU A 463 -0.90 10.70 6.25
N ALA A 464 -0.53 11.98 6.29
CA ALA A 464 0.83 12.42 5.97
C ALA A 464 1.88 11.72 6.85
N PHE A 465 1.59 11.51 8.14
CA PHE A 465 2.48 10.78 9.05
C PHE A 465 2.35 9.26 8.92
N ALA A 466 1.13 8.73 8.89
CA ALA A 466 0.88 7.29 8.86
C ALA A 466 1.34 6.65 7.54
N TYR A 467 1.04 7.26 6.39
CA TYR A 467 1.41 6.73 5.08
C TYR A 467 2.92 6.62 4.94
N VAL A 468 3.62 7.75 5.18
CA VAL A 468 5.09 7.78 5.06
C VAL A 468 5.74 6.88 6.11
N GLY A 469 5.24 6.90 7.36
CA GLY A 469 5.76 6.07 8.44
C GLY A 469 5.60 4.57 8.17
N GLN A 470 4.43 4.13 7.72
CA GLN A 470 4.17 2.73 7.37
C GLN A 470 5.00 2.28 6.16
N LEU A 471 5.02 3.06 5.08
CA LEU A 471 5.78 2.73 3.88
C LEU A 471 7.28 2.61 4.18
N GLU A 472 7.84 3.59 4.90
CA GLU A 472 9.24 3.58 5.31
C GLU A 472 9.55 2.38 6.22
N PHE A 473 8.70 2.09 7.19
CA PHE A 473 8.84 0.96 8.11
C PHE A 473 8.91 -0.36 7.34
N PHE A 474 7.92 -0.65 6.50
CA PHE A 474 7.88 -1.91 5.77
C PHE A 474 9.02 -2.06 4.78
N ILE A 475 9.46 -0.99 4.10
CA ILE A 475 10.59 -1.05 3.16
C ILE A 475 11.92 -1.29 3.88
N ARG A 476 12.14 -0.66 5.03
CA ARG A 476 13.42 -0.76 5.76
C ARG A 476 13.58 -2.08 6.50
N GLU A 477 12.50 -2.58 7.08
CA GLU A 477 12.52 -3.83 7.86
C GLU A 477 12.45 -5.08 6.98
N ALA A 478 12.07 -4.94 5.71
CA ALA A 478 12.03 -6.06 4.78
C ALA A 478 13.43 -6.50 4.32
N PRO A 479 13.59 -7.78 3.97
CA PRO A 479 14.80 -8.29 3.31
C PRO A 479 15.04 -7.57 1.98
N GLU A 480 16.32 -7.48 1.56
CA GLU A 480 16.67 -6.79 0.30
C GLU A 480 16.07 -7.45 -0.92
N GLY A 481 15.99 -8.78 -0.94
CA GLY A 481 15.34 -9.54 -2.01
C GLY A 481 13.82 -9.46 -2.04
N MET A 482 13.16 -8.85 -1.02
CA MET A 482 11.71 -8.81 -0.88
C MET A 482 11.14 -7.38 -0.78
N LYS A 483 11.82 -6.36 -1.31
CA LYS A 483 11.36 -4.95 -1.24
C LYS A 483 10.02 -4.70 -1.95
N SER A 484 9.73 -5.39 -3.05
CA SER A 484 8.41 -5.33 -3.71
C SER A 484 7.31 -5.93 -2.84
N MET A 485 7.63 -6.97 -2.05
CA MET A 485 6.70 -7.56 -1.08
C MET A 485 6.36 -6.59 0.06
N SER A 486 7.30 -5.76 0.50
CA SER A 486 7.05 -4.77 1.56
C SER A 486 6.05 -3.70 1.12
N THR A 487 6.17 -3.19 -0.11
CA THR A 487 5.15 -2.29 -0.68
C THR A 487 3.80 -2.99 -0.77
N GLY A 488 3.78 -4.26 -1.14
CA GLY A 488 2.59 -5.09 -1.13
C GLY A 488 1.98 -5.23 0.26
N LEU A 489 2.79 -5.48 1.29
CA LEU A 489 2.33 -5.58 2.67
C LEU A 489 1.74 -4.24 3.16
N PHE A 490 2.35 -3.12 2.79
CA PHE A 490 1.78 -1.80 3.04
C PHE A 490 0.42 -1.61 2.34
N LEU A 491 0.31 -1.91 1.04
CA LEU A 491 -0.96 -1.80 0.31
C LEU A 491 -2.04 -2.72 0.86
N SER A 492 -1.67 -3.87 1.43
CA SER A 492 -2.62 -4.76 2.10
C SER A 492 -3.18 -4.17 3.40
N THR A 493 -2.45 -3.28 4.11
CA THR A 493 -3.05 -2.57 5.27
C THR A 493 -4.20 -1.67 4.83
N LEU A 494 -4.04 -0.96 3.69
CA LEU A 494 -5.08 -0.13 3.11
C LEU A 494 -6.30 -0.98 2.74
N SER A 495 -6.07 -2.07 2.00
CA SER A 495 -7.11 -2.99 1.59
C SER A 495 -7.91 -3.54 2.76
N MET A 496 -7.22 -4.07 3.77
CA MET A 496 -7.87 -4.61 4.97
C MET A 496 -8.60 -3.53 5.77
N GLY A 497 -8.07 -2.30 5.81
CA GLY A 497 -8.75 -1.16 6.44
C GLY A 497 -10.11 -0.86 5.81
N PHE A 498 -10.18 -0.83 4.49
CA PHE A 498 -11.44 -0.65 3.76
C PHE A 498 -12.40 -1.83 3.96
N PHE A 499 -11.92 -3.08 3.91
CA PHE A 499 -12.79 -4.24 4.16
C PHE A 499 -13.30 -4.31 5.61
N ILE A 500 -12.44 -3.99 6.59
CA ILE A 500 -12.87 -3.91 8.00
C ILE A 500 -13.89 -2.79 8.18
N SER A 501 -13.75 -1.66 7.50
CA SER A 501 -14.76 -0.61 7.50
C SER A 501 -16.11 -1.12 7.00
N SER A 502 -16.14 -1.83 5.85
CA SER A 502 -17.36 -2.45 5.31
C SER A 502 -17.98 -3.45 6.30
N LEU A 503 -17.13 -4.27 6.91
CA LEU A 503 -17.58 -5.24 7.93
C LEU A 503 -18.19 -4.53 9.15
N LEU A 504 -17.53 -3.49 9.67
CA LEU A 504 -18.04 -2.73 10.83
C LEU A 504 -19.36 -2.03 10.52
N VAL A 505 -19.50 -1.41 9.35
CA VAL A 505 -20.76 -0.81 8.90
C VAL A 505 -21.87 -1.86 8.86
N SER A 506 -21.61 -3.03 8.29
CA SER A 506 -22.59 -4.13 8.20
C SER A 506 -22.98 -4.66 9.59
N ILE A 507 -22.01 -4.86 10.48
CA ILE A 507 -22.25 -5.32 11.85
C ILE A 507 -23.08 -4.29 12.61
N VAL A 508 -22.68 -3.01 12.57
CA VAL A 508 -23.38 -1.93 13.27
C VAL A 508 -24.80 -1.76 12.73
N HIS A 509 -24.98 -1.80 11.41
CA HIS A 509 -26.31 -1.72 10.81
C HIS A 509 -27.21 -2.86 11.29
N LYS A 510 -26.71 -4.10 11.32
CA LYS A 510 -27.45 -5.28 11.78
C LYS A 510 -27.76 -5.25 13.28
N VAL A 511 -26.77 -4.94 14.12
CA VAL A 511 -26.91 -4.94 15.59
C VAL A 511 -27.84 -3.82 16.06
N THR A 512 -27.81 -2.66 15.40
CA THR A 512 -28.65 -1.51 15.74
C THR A 512 -30.00 -1.51 15.03
N ASN A 513 -30.32 -2.55 14.24
CA ASN A 513 -31.48 -2.59 13.35
C ASN A 513 -31.63 -1.32 12.50
N GLY A 514 -30.50 -0.84 11.96
CA GLY A 514 -30.41 0.36 11.14
C GLY A 514 -30.65 1.69 11.89
N SER A 515 -30.73 1.70 13.21
CA SER A 515 -31.04 2.93 13.94
C SER A 515 -29.90 3.94 13.96
N TRP A 516 -28.64 3.51 13.86
CA TRP A 516 -27.48 4.40 13.82
C TRP A 516 -27.20 4.93 12.40
N LEU A 517 -27.26 4.04 11.41
CA LEU A 517 -26.92 4.31 10.02
C LEU A 517 -28.20 4.31 9.17
N LYS A 518 -29.03 5.36 9.31
CA LYS A 518 -30.25 5.54 8.55
C LYS A 518 -29.97 6.24 7.22
N ASN A 519 -30.79 5.96 6.21
CA ASN A 519 -30.75 6.65 4.92
C ASN A 519 -30.93 8.18 5.05
N ASN A 520 -31.76 8.60 6.00
CA ASN A 520 -31.82 10.00 6.39
C ASN A 520 -30.95 10.21 7.65
N LEU A 521 -29.75 10.75 7.47
CA LEU A 521 -28.78 10.98 8.54
C LEU A 521 -29.33 11.87 9.67
N ASN A 522 -30.34 12.70 9.41
CA ASN A 522 -30.97 13.52 10.45
C ASN A 522 -31.69 12.68 11.51
N ASN A 523 -32.22 11.53 11.10
CA ASN A 523 -32.93 10.58 11.97
C ASN A 523 -32.00 9.46 12.48
N GLY A 524 -30.76 9.40 12.01
CA GLY A 524 -29.75 8.45 12.42
C GLY A 524 -28.98 8.88 13.67
N LYS A 525 -28.02 8.09 14.08
CA LYS A 525 -27.08 8.36 15.18
C LYS A 525 -25.65 8.09 14.71
N LEU A 526 -25.26 8.75 13.62
CA LEU A 526 -23.92 8.59 13.02
C LEU A 526 -22.82 9.05 13.99
N ASP A 527 -23.13 9.98 14.90
CA ASP A 527 -22.23 10.41 15.96
C ASP A 527 -21.77 9.24 16.84
N TYR A 528 -22.66 8.28 17.18
CA TYR A 528 -22.29 7.08 17.95
C TYR A 528 -21.36 6.16 17.16
N PHE A 529 -21.51 6.05 15.86
CA PHE A 529 -20.60 5.30 15.02
C PHE A 529 -19.19 5.91 15.03
N TYR A 530 -19.07 7.23 14.91
CA TYR A 530 -17.77 7.92 15.01
C TYR A 530 -17.14 7.78 16.41
N TRP A 531 -17.94 7.87 17.49
CA TRP A 531 -17.46 7.60 18.86
C TRP A 531 -16.95 6.17 19.01
N MET A 532 -17.66 5.19 18.45
CA MET A 532 -17.22 3.79 18.46
C MET A 532 -15.86 3.64 17.76
N LEU A 533 -15.66 4.26 16.59
CA LEU A 533 -14.38 4.23 15.90
C LEU A 533 -13.26 4.91 16.70
N ALA A 534 -13.56 6.01 17.40
CA ALA A 534 -12.59 6.67 18.27
C ALA A 534 -12.16 5.75 19.42
N VAL A 535 -13.10 5.07 20.07
CA VAL A 535 -12.81 4.10 21.16
C VAL A 535 -11.97 2.92 20.63
N LEU A 536 -12.35 2.34 19.49
CA LEU A 536 -11.56 1.28 18.84
C LEU A 536 -10.16 1.78 18.48
N GLY A 537 -10.04 3.04 18.05
CA GLY A 537 -8.75 3.69 17.78
C GLY A 537 -7.85 3.77 19.02
N VAL A 538 -8.41 4.16 20.15
CA VAL A 538 -7.68 4.22 21.44
C VAL A 538 -7.21 2.83 21.86
N LEU A 539 -8.07 1.82 21.80
CA LEU A 539 -7.70 0.43 22.11
C LEU A 539 -6.57 -0.07 21.20
N ASN A 540 -6.70 0.16 19.91
CA ASN A 540 -5.67 -0.22 18.93
C ASN A 540 -4.35 0.52 19.17
N TYR A 541 -4.40 1.79 19.58
CA TYR A 541 -3.20 2.56 19.89
C TYR A 541 -2.40 1.95 21.06
N PHE A 542 -3.07 1.47 22.10
CA PHE A 542 -2.40 0.75 23.18
C PHE A 542 -1.75 -0.56 22.69
N VAL A 543 -2.45 -1.32 21.86
CA VAL A 543 -1.89 -2.54 21.25
C VAL A 543 -0.68 -2.18 20.37
N PHE A 544 -0.77 -1.11 19.58
CA PHE A 544 0.35 -0.60 18.79
C PHE A 544 1.56 -0.25 19.66
N LEU A 545 1.37 0.44 20.77
CA LEU A 545 2.46 0.79 21.69
C LEU A 545 3.18 -0.46 22.21
N VAL A 546 2.43 -1.51 22.59
CA VAL A 546 3.02 -2.77 23.04
C VAL A 546 3.88 -3.42 21.96
N PHE A 547 3.40 -3.49 20.72
CA PHE A 547 4.18 -4.07 19.64
C PHE A 547 5.34 -3.17 19.19
N SER A 548 5.14 -1.87 19.15
CA SER A 548 6.15 -0.89 18.77
C SER A 548 7.35 -0.86 19.72
N THR A 549 7.09 -0.94 21.05
CA THR A 549 8.14 -0.96 22.07
C THR A 549 8.93 -2.29 22.10
N ARG A 550 8.30 -3.39 21.68
CA ARG A 550 8.95 -4.71 21.59
C ARG A 550 9.66 -4.95 20.26
N HIS A 551 9.43 -4.10 19.28
CA HIS A 551 10.04 -4.26 17.96
C HIS A 551 11.51 -3.82 17.98
N GLN A 552 12.40 -4.72 17.59
CA GLN A 552 13.81 -4.44 17.35
C GLN A 552 14.03 -4.19 15.86
N TYR A 553 14.56 -3.02 15.51
CA TYR A 553 14.87 -2.67 14.13
C TYR A 553 15.98 -3.57 13.56
N LYS A 554 15.91 -3.85 12.26
CA LYS A 554 16.88 -4.66 11.53
C LYS A 554 18.34 -4.26 11.79
N THR A 555 18.63 -2.97 11.83
CA THR A 555 19.98 -2.43 12.07
C THR A 555 20.50 -2.76 13.49
N GLN A 556 19.63 -2.73 14.49
CA GLN A 556 19.99 -3.08 15.87
C GLN A 556 20.15 -4.59 16.02
N HIS A 557 19.34 -5.38 15.35
CA HIS A 557 19.44 -6.83 15.37
C HIS A 557 20.75 -7.31 14.73
N LEU A 558 21.22 -6.65 13.65
CA LEU A 558 22.48 -7.00 13.00
C LEU A 558 23.69 -6.69 13.89
N SER A 559 23.68 -5.57 14.62
CA SER A 559 24.76 -5.20 15.57
C SER A 559 24.80 -6.16 16.75
N THR A 560 23.66 -6.50 17.35
CA THR A 560 23.59 -7.45 18.48
C THR A 560 24.03 -8.85 18.05
N THR A 561 23.64 -9.31 16.85
CA THR A 561 24.06 -10.65 16.35
C THR A 561 25.55 -10.70 16.03
N LEU A 562 26.14 -9.58 15.57
CA LEU A 562 27.60 -9.49 15.35
C LEU A 562 28.36 -9.47 16.66
N GLU A 563 27.87 -8.75 17.68
CA GLU A 563 28.44 -8.74 19.03
C GLU A 563 28.36 -10.13 19.68
N ASP A 564 27.22 -10.81 19.58
CA ASP A 564 27.04 -12.19 20.09
C ASP A 564 27.97 -13.17 19.37
N SER A 565 28.15 -13.04 18.05
CA SER A 565 29.05 -13.90 17.28
C SER A 565 30.53 -13.63 17.56
N GLU A 566 30.91 -12.37 17.84
CA GLU A 566 32.27 -12.04 18.29
C GLU A 566 32.54 -12.53 19.70
N GLU A 567 31.56 -12.54 20.59
CA GLU A 567 31.67 -13.07 21.94
C GLU A 567 31.76 -14.61 21.94
N GLU A 568 30.98 -15.29 21.10
CA GLU A 568 31.11 -16.76 20.87
C GLU A 568 32.49 -17.11 20.31
N LEU A 569 33.04 -16.35 19.37
CA LEU A 569 34.39 -16.53 18.82
C LEU A 569 35.49 -16.28 19.86
N ARG A 570 35.35 -15.28 20.73
CA ARG A 570 36.27 -15.02 21.83
C ARG A 570 36.25 -16.18 22.83
N ASN A 571 35.08 -16.62 23.26
CA ASN A 571 34.91 -17.75 24.17
C ASN A 571 35.46 -19.07 23.59
N TRP A 572 35.33 -19.28 22.27
CA TRP A 572 35.90 -20.43 21.59
C TRP A 572 37.45 -20.37 21.53
N ASN A 573 38.01 -19.20 21.26
CA ASN A 573 39.45 -18.98 21.26
C ASN A 573 40.06 -19.16 22.69
N ASP A 574 39.39 -18.63 23.72
CA ASP A 574 39.84 -18.76 25.10
C ASP A 574 39.79 -20.21 25.59
N THR A 575 38.73 -20.98 25.21
CA THR A 575 38.66 -22.43 25.51
C THR A 575 39.65 -23.25 24.71
N SER A 576 40.00 -22.86 23.49
CA SER A 576 41.01 -23.55 22.68
C SER A 576 42.46 -23.30 23.18
N ILE A 577 42.71 -22.10 23.72
CA ILE A 577 44.02 -21.75 24.32
C ILE A 577 44.20 -22.48 25.65
N ASP A 578 43.15 -22.60 26.47
CA ASP A 578 43.21 -23.32 27.75
C ASP A 578 43.42 -24.82 27.57
N ASN A 579 42.84 -25.42 26.51
CA ASN A 579 43.06 -26.83 26.15
C ASN A 579 44.46 -27.10 25.54
N THR A 580 45.10 -26.10 24.94
CA THR A 580 46.48 -26.22 24.41
C THR A 580 47.53 -26.03 25.48
N GLN A 581 47.24 -25.35 26.58
CA GLN A 581 48.16 -25.19 27.73
C GLN A 581 48.09 -26.33 28.73
N LYS A 582 47.08 -27.21 28.69
CA LYS A 582 46.94 -28.35 29.60
C LYS A 582 47.67 -29.62 29.16
N ASN A 583 48.40 -29.62 28.05
CA ASN A 583 49.04 -30.85 27.55
C ASN A 583 50.48 -30.67 27.08
N PRO A 584 51.47 -30.34 27.98
CA PRO A 584 52.84 -30.79 27.75
C PRO A 584 53.44 -31.74 28.83
N ASN A 585 52.74 -32.03 29.95
CA ASN A 585 53.44 -32.75 31.07
C ASN A 585 52.83 -34.08 31.50
N ASP A 586 51.83 -34.65 30.86
CA ASP A 586 51.26 -35.95 31.23
C ASP A 586 51.74 -37.13 30.37
N ALA A 587 52.62 -36.91 29.39
CA ALA A 587 53.16 -37.97 28.52
C ALA A 587 54.45 -38.65 29.03
N GLU A 588 54.95 -38.26 30.22
CA GLU A 588 56.25 -38.78 30.72
C GLU A 588 56.15 -39.72 31.95
N LYS A 589 54.94 -40.21 32.31
CA LYS A 589 54.80 -41.13 33.49
C LYS A 589 54.25 -42.52 33.22
N GLU A 590 54.24 -42.98 31.97
CA GLU A 590 53.91 -44.39 31.67
C GLU A 590 54.96 -45.09 30.85
N GLN A 591 56.25 -44.90 31.16
CA GLN A 591 57.34 -45.82 30.79
C GLN A 591 58.40 -45.78 31.88
N VAL A 592 58.18 -46.45 33.01
CA VAL A 592 59.19 -47.24 33.78
C VAL A 592 58.43 -48.32 34.51
#